data_ae4451ec7f00e3f5c8f2975200193af1
#
_entry.id   ae4451ec7f00e3f5c8f2975200193af1
#
_cell.length_a   1.000
_cell.length_b   1.000
_cell.length_c   1.000
_cell.angle_alpha   90.00
_cell.angle_beta   90.00
_cell.angle_gamma   90.00
#
_symmetry.space_group_name_H-M   'P 1'
#
loop_
_entity.id
_entity.type
_entity.pdbx_description
1 polymer ?
#
loop_
_entity_poly.entity_id
_entity_poly.type
_entity_poly.pdbx_seq_one_letter_code
_entity_poly.pdbx_strand_id
1 'polypeptide(L)'
;MDAIVTTDMFIDGESRTAAGGRTYDLYNPARPTELVGHAAAANADDVDAAVKAAHAAFPAWAKLGFGERAARLRAVAKALTGNEEEVAQRSRLFTREHGKIARETMMEISRIGGRFMQVAEYAERMAKDEFLGPTPFGPQLNTIITRQPRGVAALIVPWNWPLAILGAKLPQALAAGNTVVIKPAENAAMAPVMTLQIIAKMLPPGVVNVITGSSQEIGDALTGHPLVRAVNFTGSVPIGKHVMKVAAENLTPVTLELGGNDAALVLDDVELNEEVFDKMFWGAFGSSGQICMAMKRLYVHESRYDEVVDGFTAACERAVVGDGLNPETTQGPVNNAKQLKVVTDMIAEARAKGADVKECGQVPDEELYQGGGYFQKPTLVYNADPSLSVVREEQFGPALPIMKFKTDAEAIAAANDSEFGLCSSVWTQDPERAVTVSKQIEAGYTYLNGHGPTVQDGQGPFGGFKQSGIGRNMGYEGVLNFTGSHSISAPLGFLNEP
;
A
#
# COMPACT_ATOMS: atom_id res chain seq x y z
N MET A 1 -30.83 -9.78 2.69
CA MET A 1 -29.85 -8.88 3.30
C MET A 1 -28.73 -9.73 3.86
N ASP A 2 -27.49 -9.38 3.58
CA ASP A 2 -26.34 -10.05 4.20
C ASP A 2 -26.33 -9.76 5.70
N ALA A 3 -25.80 -10.70 6.50
CA ALA A 3 -25.75 -10.51 7.96
C ALA A 3 -24.85 -9.34 8.34
N ILE A 4 -25.25 -8.59 9.37
CA ILE A 4 -24.40 -7.57 10.03
C ILE A 4 -23.28 -8.31 10.75
N VAL A 5 -22.04 -7.91 10.48
CA VAL A 5 -20.83 -8.55 11.03
C VAL A 5 -20.30 -7.73 12.19
N THR A 6 -19.86 -8.37 13.27
CA THR A 6 -19.11 -7.71 14.35
C THR A 6 -17.69 -8.26 14.39
N THR A 7 -16.71 -7.37 14.43
CA THR A 7 -15.29 -7.75 14.55
C THR A 7 -14.68 -7.18 15.82
N ASP A 8 -14.06 -8.07 16.59
CA ASP A 8 -13.31 -7.74 17.78
C ASP A 8 -11.82 -7.54 17.47
N MET A 9 -11.11 -6.85 18.34
CA MET A 9 -9.65 -6.84 18.37
C MET A 9 -9.10 -8.25 18.58
N PHE A 10 -7.81 -8.45 18.36
CA PHE A 10 -7.12 -9.70 18.67
C PHE A 10 -5.83 -9.39 19.42
N ILE A 11 -5.78 -9.74 20.69
CA ILE A 11 -4.67 -9.39 21.58
C ILE A 11 -4.27 -10.64 22.38
N ASP A 12 -2.97 -10.92 22.40
CA ASP A 12 -2.38 -12.04 23.16
C ASP A 12 -2.98 -13.42 22.83
N GLY A 13 -3.30 -13.64 21.55
CA GLY A 13 -3.85 -14.92 21.07
C GLY A 13 -5.37 -15.06 21.22
N GLU A 14 -6.06 -14.03 21.72
CA GLU A 14 -7.50 -14.07 21.99
C GLU A 14 -8.26 -12.93 21.30
N SER A 15 -9.51 -13.23 20.90
CA SER A 15 -10.48 -12.21 20.48
C SER A 15 -10.89 -11.39 21.70
N ARG A 16 -10.88 -10.05 21.56
CA ARG A 16 -11.12 -9.15 22.69
C ARG A 16 -11.98 -7.96 22.25
N THR A 17 -13.07 -7.72 22.94
CA THR A 17 -13.85 -6.48 22.79
C THR A 17 -13.03 -5.28 23.28
N ALA A 18 -13.32 -4.09 22.76
CA ALA A 18 -12.71 -2.86 23.27
C ALA A 18 -13.18 -2.56 24.71
N ALA A 19 -12.36 -1.82 25.44
CA ALA A 19 -12.70 -1.40 26.81
C ALA A 19 -14.09 -0.73 26.85
N GLY A 20 -14.95 -1.19 27.75
CA GLY A 20 -16.33 -0.73 27.85
C GLY A 20 -17.26 -1.24 26.73
N GLY A 21 -16.86 -2.21 25.92
CA GLY A 21 -17.68 -2.77 24.83
C GLY A 21 -17.93 -1.79 23.68
N ARG A 22 -17.06 -0.79 23.49
CA ARG A 22 -17.21 0.26 22.46
C ARG A 22 -17.04 -0.30 21.07
N THR A 23 -17.90 0.14 20.15
CA THR A 23 -17.81 -0.19 18.71
C THR A 23 -18.05 1.07 17.86
N TYR A 24 -17.70 0.97 16.57
CA TYR A 24 -18.09 1.94 15.55
C TYR A 24 -18.66 1.23 14.34
N ASP A 25 -19.46 1.94 13.57
CA ASP A 25 -20.21 1.42 12.43
C ASP A 25 -19.42 1.54 11.12
N LEU A 26 -19.54 0.53 10.25
CA LEU A 26 -19.05 0.56 8.88
C LEU A 26 -20.22 0.46 7.92
N TYR A 27 -20.23 1.34 6.92
CA TYR A 27 -21.27 1.44 5.91
C TYR A 27 -20.76 1.14 4.53
N ASN A 28 -21.67 0.71 3.64
CA ASN A 28 -21.34 0.38 2.25
C ASN A 28 -21.18 1.67 1.42
N PRO A 29 -20.00 1.94 0.82
CA PRO A 29 -19.80 3.14 -0.01
C PRO A 29 -20.73 3.24 -1.23
N ALA A 30 -21.20 2.11 -1.77
CA ALA A 30 -22.19 2.08 -2.85
C ALA A 30 -23.60 2.45 -2.36
N ARG A 31 -23.89 2.20 -1.09
CA ARG A 31 -25.17 2.47 -0.40
C ARG A 31 -24.90 3.00 1.01
N PRO A 32 -24.58 4.28 1.21
CA PRO A 32 -24.10 4.81 2.49
C PRO A 32 -25.09 4.71 3.67
N THR A 33 -26.32 4.29 3.42
CA THR A 33 -27.32 3.98 4.46
C THR A 33 -27.34 2.48 4.84
N GLU A 34 -26.62 1.63 4.10
CA GLU A 34 -26.51 0.19 4.39
C GLU A 34 -25.40 -0.04 5.43
N LEU A 35 -25.80 -0.42 6.63
CA LEU A 35 -24.88 -0.88 7.67
C LEU A 35 -24.31 -2.23 7.28
N VAL A 36 -22.97 -2.33 7.18
CA VAL A 36 -22.25 -3.56 6.90
C VAL A 36 -21.90 -4.30 8.19
N GLY A 37 -21.49 -3.57 9.22
CA GLY A 37 -21.17 -4.15 10.51
C GLY A 37 -20.59 -3.19 11.52
N HIS A 38 -20.12 -3.76 12.63
CA HIS A 38 -19.52 -3.06 13.75
C HIS A 38 -18.08 -3.55 13.96
N ALA A 39 -17.17 -2.63 14.24
CA ALA A 39 -15.80 -2.98 14.65
C ALA A 39 -15.52 -2.41 16.05
N ALA A 40 -14.68 -3.09 16.81
CA ALA A 40 -14.28 -2.64 18.15
C ALA A 40 -13.60 -1.27 18.09
N ALA A 41 -13.93 -0.37 19.03
CA ALA A 41 -13.36 0.97 19.14
C ALA A 41 -12.40 1.04 20.34
N ALA A 42 -11.11 0.69 20.09
CA ALA A 42 -10.06 0.71 21.10
C ALA A 42 -9.85 2.11 21.69
N ASN A 43 -9.38 2.15 22.93
CA ASN A 43 -8.84 3.31 23.61
C ASN A 43 -7.33 3.15 23.88
N ALA A 44 -6.73 4.09 24.61
CA ALA A 44 -5.30 4.04 24.95
C ALA A 44 -4.93 2.83 25.85
N ASP A 45 -5.83 2.35 26.70
CA ASP A 45 -5.58 1.18 27.54
C ASP A 45 -5.53 -0.10 26.72
N ASP A 46 -6.38 -0.22 25.70
CA ASP A 46 -6.36 -1.33 24.74
C ASP A 46 -5.05 -1.34 23.93
N VAL A 47 -4.56 -0.16 23.54
CA VAL A 47 -3.24 -0.02 22.87
C VAL A 47 -2.12 -0.49 23.79
N ASP A 48 -2.10 -0.02 25.04
CA ASP A 48 -1.10 -0.41 26.04
C ASP A 48 -1.10 -1.93 26.28
N ALA A 49 -2.28 -2.54 26.39
CA ALA A 49 -2.44 -3.98 26.53
C ALA A 49 -1.86 -4.75 25.33
N ALA A 50 -2.15 -4.30 24.10
CA ALA A 50 -1.63 -4.92 22.87
C ALA A 50 -0.11 -4.79 22.76
N VAL A 51 0.45 -3.61 23.07
CA VAL A 51 1.90 -3.38 23.03
C VAL A 51 2.62 -4.19 24.12
N LYS A 52 2.07 -4.28 25.32
CA LYS A 52 2.63 -5.13 26.40
C LYS A 52 2.60 -6.61 26.05
N ALA A 53 1.52 -7.11 25.44
CA ALA A 53 1.45 -8.48 24.94
C ALA A 53 2.52 -8.75 23.87
N ALA A 54 2.68 -7.84 22.92
CA ALA A 54 3.72 -7.92 21.90
C ALA A 54 5.14 -7.91 22.53
N HIS A 55 5.36 -7.04 23.49
CA HIS A 55 6.64 -6.94 24.20
C HIS A 55 6.98 -8.20 24.99
N ALA A 56 6.01 -8.80 25.68
CA ALA A 56 6.18 -10.04 26.42
C ALA A 56 6.51 -11.24 25.53
N ALA A 57 5.90 -11.31 24.33
CA ALA A 57 6.15 -12.37 23.35
C ALA A 57 7.49 -12.21 22.59
N PHE A 58 8.04 -11.00 22.52
CA PHE A 58 9.21 -10.67 21.70
C PHE A 58 10.45 -11.53 22.01
N PRO A 59 10.92 -11.74 23.25
CA PRO A 59 12.15 -12.48 23.51
C PRO A 59 12.10 -13.93 23.00
N ALA A 60 10.96 -14.59 23.15
CA ALA A 60 10.78 -15.97 22.68
C ALA A 60 10.73 -16.04 21.15
N TRP A 61 10.04 -15.09 20.50
CA TRP A 61 9.95 -15.01 19.04
C TRP A 61 11.29 -14.64 18.38
N ALA A 62 12.00 -13.66 18.93
CA ALA A 62 13.31 -13.21 18.46
C ALA A 62 14.39 -14.31 18.55
N LYS A 63 14.29 -15.17 19.56
CA LYS A 63 15.22 -16.29 19.78
C LYS A 63 15.11 -17.40 18.73
N LEU A 64 13.98 -17.52 18.04
CA LEU A 64 13.83 -18.47 16.94
C LEU A 64 14.81 -18.14 15.82
N GLY A 65 15.43 -19.16 15.21
CA GLY A 65 16.24 -18.99 14.02
C GLY A 65 15.42 -18.53 12.82
N PHE A 66 16.07 -17.93 11.83
CA PHE A 66 15.39 -17.48 10.60
C PHE A 66 14.64 -18.62 9.90
N GLY A 67 15.22 -19.84 9.87
CA GLY A 67 14.56 -21.02 9.28
C GLY A 67 13.27 -21.42 10.00
N GLU A 68 13.23 -21.34 11.33
CA GLU A 68 12.04 -21.65 12.11
C GLU A 68 10.93 -20.63 11.89
N ARG A 69 11.29 -19.32 11.86
CA ARG A 69 10.34 -18.26 11.51
C ARG A 69 9.81 -18.43 10.07
N ALA A 70 10.68 -18.74 9.11
CA ALA A 70 10.29 -19.02 7.73
C ALA A 70 9.30 -20.19 7.62
N ALA A 71 9.52 -21.27 8.36
CA ALA A 71 8.59 -22.41 8.41
C ALA A 71 7.19 -21.99 8.90
N ARG A 72 7.12 -21.12 9.92
CA ARG A 72 5.85 -20.56 10.42
C ARG A 72 5.18 -19.63 9.40
N LEU A 73 5.96 -18.80 8.69
CA LEU A 73 5.43 -17.95 7.62
C LEU A 73 4.81 -18.78 6.48
N ARG A 74 5.45 -19.90 6.10
CA ARG A 74 4.88 -20.84 5.11
C ARG A 74 3.57 -21.48 5.61
N ALA A 75 3.49 -21.81 6.90
CA ALA A 75 2.26 -22.35 7.49
C ALA A 75 1.13 -21.30 7.47
N VAL A 76 1.43 -20.03 7.80
CA VAL A 76 0.48 -18.91 7.68
C VAL A 76 0.00 -18.75 6.23
N ALA A 77 0.92 -18.74 5.26
CA ALA A 77 0.57 -18.64 3.84
C ALA A 77 -0.45 -19.69 3.41
N LYS A 78 -0.24 -20.94 3.84
CA LYS A 78 -1.13 -22.06 3.53
C LYS A 78 -2.50 -21.91 4.21
N ALA A 79 -2.56 -21.42 5.44
CA ALA A 79 -3.81 -21.22 6.16
C ALA A 79 -4.69 -20.13 5.53
N LEU A 80 -4.08 -19.08 4.96
CA LEU A 80 -4.79 -17.94 4.39
C LEU A 80 -5.62 -18.27 3.14
N THR A 81 -5.28 -19.32 2.42
CA THR A 81 -5.92 -19.72 1.15
C THR A 81 -6.50 -21.11 1.17
N GLY A 82 -6.44 -21.80 2.32
CA GLY A 82 -6.82 -23.21 2.44
C GLY A 82 -8.32 -23.48 2.48
N ASN A 83 -9.18 -22.48 2.62
CA ASN A 83 -10.63 -22.59 2.64
C ASN A 83 -11.25 -21.59 1.65
N GLU A 84 -11.67 -22.08 0.49
CA GLU A 84 -12.23 -21.25 -0.60
C GLU A 84 -13.52 -20.53 -0.19
N GLU A 85 -14.41 -21.20 0.57
CA GLU A 85 -15.66 -20.60 1.02
C GLU A 85 -15.40 -19.40 1.96
N GLU A 86 -14.48 -19.57 2.89
CA GLU A 86 -14.08 -18.50 3.83
C GLU A 86 -13.39 -17.33 3.10
N VAL A 87 -12.55 -17.62 2.09
CA VAL A 87 -11.93 -16.62 1.21
C VAL A 87 -13.01 -15.84 0.47
N ALA A 88 -14.02 -16.52 -0.09
CA ALA A 88 -15.14 -15.88 -0.79
C ALA A 88 -15.99 -15.00 0.15
N GLN A 89 -16.26 -15.47 1.36
CA GLN A 89 -17.00 -14.71 2.38
C GLN A 89 -16.26 -13.43 2.79
N ARG A 90 -14.95 -13.52 3.05
CA ARG A 90 -14.11 -12.35 3.36
C ARG A 90 -14.05 -11.37 2.17
N SER A 91 -13.94 -11.86 0.95
CA SER A 91 -13.93 -11.03 -0.25
C SER A 91 -15.26 -10.27 -0.42
N ARG A 92 -16.40 -10.96 -0.23
CA ARG A 92 -17.71 -10.34 -0.29
C ARG A 92 -17.89 -9.26 0.77
N LEU A 93 -17.49 -9.54 2.03
CA LEU A 93 -17.52 -8.55 3.12
C LEU A 93 -16.63 -7.35 2.76
N PHE A 94 -15.44 -7.61 2.25
CA PHE A 94 -14.49 -6.56 1.89
C PHE A 94 -15.02 -5.66 0.77
N THR A 95 -15.69 -6.22 -0.24
CA THR A 95 -16.37 -5.43 -1.29
C THR A 95 -17.42 -4.50 -0.67
N ARG A 96 -18.23 -5.00 0.27
CA ARG A 96 -19.28 -4.21 0.92
C ARG A 96 -18.74 -3.09 1.81
N GLU A 97 -17.72 -3.35 2.63
CA GLU A 97 -17.19 -2.32 3.54
C GLU A 97 -16.30 -1.29 2.82
N HIS A 98 -15.72 -1.66 1.67
CA HIS A 98 -14.73 -0.84 1.00
C HIS A 98 -15.28 -0.15 -0.27
N GLY A 99 -16.16 -0.81 -1.01
CA GLY A 99 -16.63 -0.37 -2.33
C GLY A 99 -15.85 -0.91 -3.52
N LYS A 100 -14.70 -1.58 -3.32
CA LYS A 100 -13.96 -2.25 -4.40
C LYS A 100 -14.80 -3.29 -5.11
N ILE A 101 -14.50 -3.52 -6.39
CA ILE A 101 -15.08 -4.64 -7.13
C ILE A 101 -14.58 -5.99 -6.57
N ALA A 102 -15.43 -7.01 -6.65
CA ALA A 102 -15.15 -8.34 -6.10
C ALA A 102 -13.85 -8.96 -6.65
N ARG A 103 -13.48 -8.66 -7.91
CA ARG A 103 -12.21 -9.10 -8.50
C ARG A 103 -10.99 -8.57 -7.75
N GLU A 104 -11.02 -7.31 -7.31
CA GLU A 104 -9.90 -6.68 -6.59
C GLU A 104 -9.80 -7.16 -5.15
N THR A 105 -10.93 -7.30 -4.45
CA THR A 105 -10.93 -7.83 -3.08
C THR A 105 -10.48 -9.29 -3.02
N MET A 106 -10.92 -10.10 -3.98
CA MET A 106 -10.45 -11.48 -4.14
C MET A 106 -8.95 -11.53 -4.41
N MET A 107 -8.44 -10.64 -5.26
CA MET A 107 -7.01 -10.54 -5.56
C MET A 107 -6.19 -10.20 -4.32
N GLU A 108 -6.61 -9.24 -3.49
CA GLU A 108 -5.90 -8.92 -2.26
C GLU A 108 -5.86 -10.08 -1.28
N ILE A 109 -7.01 -10.72 -1.03
CA ILE A 109 -7.11 -11.83 -0.09
C ILE A 109 -6.29 -13.03 -0.56
N SER A 110 -6.31 -13.33 -1.87
CA SER A 110 -5.58 -14.47 -2.41
C SER A 110 -4.07 -14.25 -2.46
N ARG A 111 -3.63 -13.03 -2.69
CA ARG A 111 -2.20 -12.70 -2.88
C ARG A 111 -1.41 -12.51 -1.59
N ILE A 112 -2.06 -12.22 -0.46
CA ILE A 112 -1.35 -11.98 0.80
C ILE A 112 -0.53 -13.21 1.23
N GLY A 113 -1.04 -14.44 1.05
CA GLY A 113 -0.31 -15.68 1.33
C GLY A 113 0.98 -15.79 0.51
N GLY A 114 0.96 -15.39 -0.76
CA GLY A 114 2.15 -15.37 -1.62
C GLY A 114 3.26 -14.46 -1.09
N ARG A 115 2.91 -13.34 -0.42
CA ARG A 115 3.90 -12.46 0.22
C ARG A 115 4.59 -13.12 1.41
N PHE A 116 3.86 -13.91 2.21
CA PHE A 116 4.45 -14.72 3.28
C PHE A 116 5.41 -15.78 2.73
N MET A 117 5.05 -16.44 1.62
CA MET A 117 5.94 -17.41 0.95
C MET A 117 7.21 -16.74 0.44
N GLN A 118 7.09 -15.63 -0.27
CA GLN A 118 8.22 -14.88 -0.81
C GLN A 118 9.21 -14.45 0.28
N VAL A 119 8.71 -13.91 1.40
CA VAL A 119 9.57 -13.47 2.50
C VAL A 119 10.23 -14.66 3.21
N ALA A 120 9.55 -15.81 3.29
CA ALA A 120 10.13 -17.02 3.85
C ALA A 120 11.34 -17.54 3.05
N GLU A 121 11.47 -17.19 1.75
CA GLU A 121 12.64 -17.54 0.93
C GLU A 121 13.89 -16.73 1.27
N TYR A 122 13.74 -15.59 1.96
CA TYR A 122 14.88 -14.78 2.41
C TYR A 122 15.59 -15.35 3.65
N ALA A 123 15.04 -16.40 4.28
CA ALA A 123 15.57 -16.96 5.54
C ALA A 123 17.05 -17.36 5.46
N GLU A 124 17.48 -17.98 4.35
CA GLU A 124 18.88 -18.37 4.15
C GLU A 124 19.80 -17.16 4.05
N ARG A 125 19.35 -16.12 3.35
CA ARG A 125 20.10 -14.86 3.22
C ARG A 125 20.20 -14.12 4.55
N MET A 126 19.12 -14.11 5.34
CA MET A 126 19.10 -13.47 6.65
C MET A 126 19.93 -14.19 7.70
N ALA A 127 20.11 -15.50 7.56
CA ALA A 127 20.88 -16.32 8.49
C ALA A 127 22.41 -16.14 8.34
N LYS A 128 22.85 -15.48 7.29
CA LYS A 128 24.28 -15.25 7.01
C LYS A 128 24.71 -13.90 7.56
N ASP A 129 25.70 -13.92 8.45
CA ASP A 129 26.39 -12.71 8.83
C ASP A 129 27.31 -12.25 7.70
N GLU A 130 27.49 -10.93 7.56
CA GLU A 130 28.43 -10.35 6.62
C GLU A 130 29.81 -10.27 7.29
N PHE A 131 30.82 -10.88 6.67
CA PHE A 131 32.19 -10.85 7.15
C PHE A 131 33.01 -9.84 6.36
N LEU A 132 33.64 -8.91 7.09
CA LEU A 132 34.54 -7.90 6.55
C LEU A 132 35.96 -8.21 7.04
N GLY A 133 36.85 -8.49 6.10
CA GLY A 133 38.27 -8.64 6.38
C GLY A 133 38.97 -7.29 6.63
N PRO A 134 40.28 -7.32 6.90
CA PRO A 134 41.06 -6.13 7.17
C PRO A 134 41.12 -5.19 5.96
N THR A 135 41.17 -3.90 6.25
CA THR A 135 41.33 -2.87 5.22
C THR A 135 42.75 -2.26 5.26
N PRO A 136 43.31 -1.79 4.15
CA PRO A 136 44.63 -1.15 4.15
C PRO A 136 44.65 0.23 4.86
N PHE A 137 43.48 0.79 5.21
CA PHE A 137 43.33 2.15 5.72
C PHE A 137 42.99 2.23 7.21
N GLY A 138 43.07 1.12 7.95
CA GLY A 138 42.66 1.09 9.35
C GLY A 138 43.39 0.05 10.18
N PRO A 139 42.98 -0.14 11.44
CA PRO A 139 43.50 -1.23 12.26
C PRO A 139 43.23 -2.57 11.59
N GLN A 140 44.15 -3.52 11.77
CA GLN A 140 44.04 -4.85 11.20
C GLN A 140 43.05 -5.70 12.01
N LEU A 141 41.76 -5.60 11.67
CA LEU A 141 40.65 -6.26 12.35
C LEU A 141 39.81 -7.07 11.35
N ASN A 142 39.20 -8.12 11.83
CA ASN A 142 38.04 -8.77 11.20
C ASN A 142 36.77 -8.25 11.86
N THR A 143 35.71 -8.03 11.05
CA THR A 143 34.43 -7.54 11.57
C THR A 143 33.28 -8.41 11.02
N ILE A 144 32.41 -8.86 11.92
CA ILE A 144 31.13 -9.50 11.57
C ILE A 144 30.03 -8.47 11.70
N ILE A 145 29.15 -8.36 10.70
CA ILE A 145 27.92 -7.60 10.79
C ILE A 145 26.75 -8.56 10.87
N THR A 146 26.08 -8.57 12.01
CA THR A 146 24.85 -9.35 12.21
C THR A 146 23.61 -8.45 12.25
N ARG A 147 22.42 -9.04 12.04
CA ARG A 147 21.15 -8.34 12.02
C ARG A 147 20.31 -8.73 13.24
N GLN A 148 19.88 -7.74 14.01
CA GLN A 148 19.06 -7.95 15.21
C GLN A 148 17.66 -7.36 15.01
N PRO A 149 16.58 -8.06 15.43
CA PRO A 149 15.23 -7.51 15.45
C PRO A 149 15.17 -6.29 16.38
N ARG A 150 14.33 -5.31 16.03
CA ARG A 150 14.18 -4.08 16.82
C ARG A 150 13.35 -4.27 18.10
N GLY A 151 12.32 -5.14 18.06
CA GLY A 151 11.38 -5.32 19.16
C GLY A 151 9.93 -5.33 18.71
N VAL A 152 9.07 -4.56 19.38
CA VAL A 152 7.68 -4.36 18.96
C VAL A 152 7.62 -3.41 17.77
N ALA A 153 6.99 -3.83 16.67
CA ALA A 153 6.75 -2.99 15.52
C ALA A 153 5.27 -2.59 15.42
N ALA A 154 4.99 -1.28 15.31
CA ALA A 154 3.66 -0.78 14.99
C ALA A 154 3.47 -0.74 13.48
N LEU A 155 2.46 -1.44 12.98
CA LEU A 155 2.11 -1.48 11.55
C LEU A 155 0.77 -0.79 11.35
N ILE A 156 0.78 0.34 10.65
CA ILE A 156 -0.43 1.13 10.39
C ILE A 156 -0.68 1.14 8.90
N VAL A 157 -1.86 0.67 8.50
CA VAL A 157 -2.24 0.53 7.10
C VAL A 157 -3.47 1.35 6.76
N PRO A 158 -3.52 1.94 5.55
CA PRO A 158 -4.64 2.72 5.08
C PRO A 158 -5.79 1.81 4.62
N TRP A 159 -6.89 2.46 4.23
CA TRP A 159 -8.10 1.77 3.80
C TRP A 159 -8.04 1.26 2.35
N ASN A 160 -7.26 1.89 1.47
CA ASN A 160 -7.36 1.65 0.01
C ASN A 160 -6.95 0.23 -0.43
N TRP A 161 -5.79 -0.27 0.02
CA TRP A 161 -5.30 -1.63 -0.28
C TRP A 161 -4.73 -2.30 0.98
N PRO A 162 -5.55 -2.47 2.05
CA PRO A 162 -5.07 -2.83 3.38
C PRO A 162 -4.34 -4.17 3.43
N LEU A 163 -4.83 -5.20 2.75
CA LEU A 163 -4.22 -6.54 2.77
C LEU A 163 -2.97 -6.63 1.89
N ALA A 164 -2.95 -5.96 0.74
CA ALA A 164 -1.75 -5.87 -0.10
C ALA A 164 -0.62 -5.14 0.63
N ILE A 165 -0.94 -4.02 1.30
CA ILE A 165 0.00 -3.22 2.08
C ILE A 165 0.46 -3.99 3.33
N LEU A 166 -0.42 -4.71 4.01
CA LEU A 166 -0.05 -5.63 5.08
C LEU A 166 0.93 -6.71 4.60
N GLY A 167 0.69 -7.28 3.41
CA GLY A 167 1.60 -8.23 2.77
C GLY A 167 2.99 -7.66 2.47
N ALA A 168 3.11 -6.34 2.33
CA ALA A 168 4.38 -5.64 2.15
C ALA A 168 5.09 -5.27 3.47
N LYS A 169 4.48 -5.52 4.64
CA LYS A 169 5.00 -5.12 5.97
C LYS A 169 5.08 -6.27 6.96
N LEU A 170 3.96 -6.97 7.14
CA LEU A 170 3.80 -7.95 8.23
C LEU A 170 4.76 -9.15 8.10
N PRO A 171 4.86 -9.87 6.96
CA PRO A 171 5.79 -10.98 6.86
C PRO A 171 7.25 -10.55 7.03
N GLN A 172 7.63 -9.33 6.58
CA GLN A 172 8.97 -8.77 6.77
C GLN A 172 9.29 -8.54 8.25
N ALA A 173 8.37 -7.92 9.01
CA ALA A 173 8.53 -7.69 10.44
C ALA A 173 8.69 -9.01 11.20
N LEU A 174 7.85 -10.00 10.89
CA LEU A 174 7.87 -11.32 11.52
C LEU A 174 9.14 -12.11 11.16
N ALA A 175 9.56 -12.11 9.89
CA ALA A 175 10.79 -12.76 9.44
C ALA A 175 12.02 -12.18 10.14
N ALA A 176 12.07 -10.84 10.27
CA ALA A 176 13.13 -10.15 11.00
C ALA A 176 13.19 -10.51 12.50
N GLY A 177 12.13 -11.09 13.05
CA GLY A 177 12.04 -11.51 14.47
C GLY A 177 11.34 -10.51 15.38
N ASN A 178 10.63 -9.53 14.82
CA ASN A 178 9.81 -8.60 15.60
C ASN A 178 8.44 -9.18 15.91
N THR A 179 7.84 -8.71 17.01
CA THR A 179 6.41 -8.85 17.27
C THR A 179 5.69 -7.59 16.81
N VAL A 180 4.37 -7.67 16.56
CA VAL A 180 3.66 -6.57 15.92
C VAL A 180 2.37 -6.19 16.64
N VAL A 181 2.04 -4.89 16.58
CA VAL A 181 0.72 -4.34 16.82
C VAL A 181 0.24 -3.68 15.53
N ILE A 182 -0.89 -4.14 15.01
CA ILE A 182 -1.42 -3.73 13.71
C ILE A 182 -2.67 -2.90 13.91
N LYS A 183 -2.71 -1.73 13.26
CA LYS A 183 -3.89 -0.86 13.22
C LYS A 183 -4.36 -0.70 11.76
N PRO A 184 -5.42 -1.42 11.33
CA PRO A 184 -6.12 -1.13 10.07
C PRO A 184 -6.81 0.24 10.12
N ALA A 185 -7.12 0.78 8.93
CA ALA A 185 -7.94 1.99 8.84
C ALA A 185 -9.38 1.72 9.31
N GLU A 186 -10.02 2.75 9.86
CA GLU A 186 -11.38 2.65 10.43
C GLU A 186 -12.41 2.22 9.38
N ASN A 187 -12.35 2.79 8.20
CA ASN A 187 -13.33 2.62 7.12
C ASN A 187 -13.10 1.40 6.21
N ALA A 188 -12.19 0.50 6.58
CA ALA A 188 -11.95 -0.79 5.92
C ALA A 188 -11.27 -1.75 6.91
N ALA A 189 -11.92 -2.04 8.03
CA ALA A 189 -11.30 -2.75 9.13
C ALA A 189 -11.69 -4.24 9.18
N MET A 190 -12.91 -4.62 8.81
CA MET A 190 -13.46 -5.93 9.15
C MET A 190 -12.77 -7.07 8.41
N ALA A 191 -12.69 -7.03 7.09
CA ALA A 191 -11.99 -8.07 6.32
C ALA A 191 -10.50 -8.16 6.63
N PRO A 192 -9.75 -7.03 6.80
CA PRO A 192 -8.40 -7.05 7.35
C PRO A 192 -8.31 -7.71 8.74
N VAL A 193 -9.18 -7.37 9.68
CA VAL A 193 -9.18 -7.98 11.02
C VAL A 193 -9.42 -9.48 10.96
N MET A 194 -10.42 -9.94 10.20
CA MET A 194 -10.67 -11.38 10.02
C MET A 194 -9.45 -12.10 9.42
N THR A 195 -8.80 -11.51 8.44
CA THR A 195 -7.57 -12.06 7.83
C THR A 195 -6.42 -12.10 8.85
N LEU A 196 -6.24 -11.04 9.63
CA LEU A 196 -5.21 -10.96 10.68
C LEU A 196 -5.46 -11.93 11.83
N GLN A 197 -6.71 -12.22 12.18
CA GLN A 197 -7.04 -13.24 13.17
C GLN A 197 -6.64 -14.65 12.72
N ILE A 198 -6.76 -14.97 11.42
CA ILE A 198 -6.26 -16.23 10.87
C ILE A 198 -4.74 -16.30 11.04
N ILE A 199 -4.03 -15.24 10.66
CA ILE A 199 -2.57 -15.14 10.79
C ILE A 199 -2.15 -15.30 12.25
N ALA A 200 -2.77 -14.55 13.14
CA ALA A 200 -2.42 -14.52 14.56
C ALA A 200 -2.62 -15.89 15.25
N LYS A 201 -3.70 -16.62 14.90
CA LYS A 201 -3.96 -17.97 15.42
C LYS A 201 -2.93 -19.02 14.98
N MET A 202 -2.19 -18.78 13.91
CA MET A 202 -1.10 -19.67 13.43
C MET A 202 0.25 -19.41 14.13
N LEU A 203 0.33 -18.36 14.94
CA LEU A 203 1.55 -17.89 15.59
C LEU A 203 1.40 -17.94 17.12
N PRO A 204 2.50 -17.94 17.89
CA PRO A 204 2.39 -17.88 19.34
C PRO A 204 1.61 -16.64 19.81
N PRO A 205 0.85 -16.75 20.93
CA PRO A 205 0.18 -15.61 21.54
C PRO A 205 1.10 -14.39 21.69
N GLY A 206 0.57 -13.19 21.47
CA GLY A 206 1.30 -11.93 21.55
C GLY A 206 2.21 -11.59 20.35
N VAL A 207 2.55 -12.54 19.46
CA VAL A 207 3.41 -12.25 18.29
C VAL A 207 2.72 -11.31 17.31
N VAL A 208 1.41 -11.49 17.09
CA VAL A 208 0.56 -10.60 16.25
C VAL A 208 -0.62 -10.14 17.09
N ASN A 209 -0.75 -8.83 17.23
CA ASN A 209 -1.85 -8.18 17.93
C ASN A 209 -2.53 -7.20 16.98
N VAL A 210 -3.85 -7.10 17.05
CA VAL A 210 -4.68 -6.28 16.15
C VAL A 210 -5.59 -5.41 17.00
N ILE A 211 -5.52 -4.10 16.77
CA ILE A 211 -6.39 -3.11 17.39
C ILE A 211 -7.12 -2.31 16.31
N THR A 212 -8.37 -1.98 16.56
CA THR A 212 -9.21 -1.15 15.67
C THR A 212 -9.69 0.07 16.43
N GLY A 213 -10.02 1.14 15.73
CA GLY A 213 -10.50 2.39 16.33
C GLY A 213 -9.99 3.63 15.62
N SER A 214 -10.45 4.78 16.12
CA SER A 214 -10.12 6.09 15.56
C SER A 214 -8.63 6.40 15.64
N SER A 215 -8.04 6.80 14.49
CA SER A 215 -6.64 7.23 14.46
C SER A 215 -6.39 8.47 15.34
N GLN A 216 -7.39 9.29 15.55
CA GLN A 216 -7.32 10.46 16.45
C GLN A 216 -7.23 10.05 17.92
N GLU A 217 -7.89 8.95 18.31
CA GLU A 217 -7.90 8.48 19.70
C GLU A 217 -6.72 7.61 20.06
N ILE A 218 -6.30 6.69 19.15
CA ILE A 218 -5.30 5.68 19.46
C ILE A 218 -3.99 5.79 18.67
N GLY A 219 -3.90 6.70 17.68
CA GLY A 219 -2.74 6.81 16.81
C GLY A 219 -1.46 7.18 17.58
N ASP A 220 -1.52 8.23 18.37
CA ASP A 220 -0.37 8.73 19.15
C ASP A 220 -0.02 7.77 20.30
N ALA A 221 -1.02 7.16 20.93
CA ALA A 221 -0.80 6.14 21.94
C ALA A 221 -0.01 4.94 21.40
N LEU A 222 -0.22 4.57 20.13
CA LEU A 222 0.53 3.50 19.49
C LEU A 222 1.91 3.95 19.01
N THR A 223 1.98 5.04 18.25
CA THR A 223 3.25 5.47 17.60
C THR A 223 4.25 6.11 18.55
N GLY A 224 3.76 6.69 19.66
CA GLY A 224 4.56 7.25 20.75
C GLY A 224 4.79 6.31 21.94
N HIS A 225 4.32 5.07 21.87
CA HIS A 225 4.45 4.14 23.01
C HIS A 225 5.92 3.79 23.27
N PRO A 226 6.43 3.85 24.52
CA PRO A 226 7.86 3.67 24.81
C PRO A 226 8.40 2.26 24.54
N LEU A 227 7.54 1.25 24.45
CA LEU A 227 7.93 -0.11 24.10
C LEU A 227 7.88 -0.39 22.58
N VAL A 228 7.33 0.52 21.78
CA VAL A 228 7.36 0.42 20.30
C VAL A 228 8.77 0.82 19.81
N ARG A 229 9.39 -0.04 19.03
CA ARG A 229 10.79 0.10 18.56
C ARG A 229 10.93 0.24 17.06
N ALA A 230 9.84 0.15 16.32
CA ALA A 230 9.75 0.47 14.90
C ALA A 230 8.32 0.89 14.57
N VAL A 231 8.14 1.88 13.70
CA VAL A 231 6.85 2.24 13.14
C VAL A 231 6.91 2.11 11.62
N ASN A 232 5.98 1.38 11.04
CA ASN A 232 5.83 1.30 9.59
C ASN A 232 4.42 1.75 9.22
N PHE A 233 4.34 2.97 8.69
CA PHE A 233 3.11 3.67 8.39
C PHE A 233 2.90 3.79 6.88
N THR A 234 1.67 3.57 6.40
CA THR A 234 1.23 3.99 5.07
C THR A 234 -0.03 4.84 5.20
N GLY A 235 -0.03 5.99 4.54
CA GLY A 235 -1.14 6.93 4.57
C GLY A 235 -0.82 8.28 3.94
N SER A 236 -1.54 9.33 4.31
CA SER A 236 -1.34 10.68 3.76
C SER A 236 -0.07 11.35 4.29
N VAL A 237 0.50 12.27 3.50
CA VAL A 237 1.70 13.05 3.86
C VAL A 237 1.54 13.80 5.19
N PRO A 238 0.44 14.51 5.46
CA PRO A 238 0.28 15.21 6.74
C PRO A 238 0.33 14.27 7.95
N ILE A 239 -0.33 13.10 7.86
CA ILE A 239 -0.32 12.12 8.94
C ILE A 239 1.05 11.45 9.08
N GLY A 240 1.75 11.15 7.97
CA GLY A 240 3.11 10.62 8.03
C GLY A 240 4.09 11.55 8.73
N LYS A 241 4.02 12.86 8.47
CA LYS A 241 4.79 13.87 9.18
C LYS A 241 4.45 13.91 10.68
N HIS A 242 3.18 13.77 11.04
CA HIS A 242 2.73 13.70 12.43
C HIS A 242 3.27 12.44 13.13
N VAL A 243 3.15 11.27 12.50
CA VAL A 243 3.72 10.00 13.02
C VAL A 243 5.22 10.11 13.26
N MET A 244 5.97 10.71 12.30
CA MET A 244 7.39 10.93 12.46
C MET A 244 7.71 11.85 13.66
N LYS A 245 6.92 12.91 13.86
CA LYS A 245 7.08 13.82 15.00
C LYS A 245 6.85 13.10 16.34
N VAL A 246 5.78 12.30 16.44
CA VAL A 246 5.47 11.54 17.67
C VAL A 246 6.53 10.47 17.93
N ALA A 247 6.95 9.72 16.92
CA ALA A 247 7.97 8.68 17.05
C ALA A 247 9.34 9.24 17.46
N ALA A 248 9.64 10.49 17.13
CA ALA A 248 10.90 11.15 17.47
C ALA A 248 11.10 11.31 18.99
N GLU A 249 10.04 11.40 19.78
CA GLU A 249 10.12 11.50 21.25
C GLU A 249 10.83 10.30 21.88
N ASN A 250 10.75 9.12 21.25
CA ASN A 250 11.41 7.89 21.69
C ASN A 250 12.57 7.44 20.78
N LEU A 251 12.98 8.29 19.82
CA LEU A 251 13.93 7.94 18.75
C LEU A 251 13.54 6.65 18.01
N THR A 252 12.25 6.40 17.86
CA THR A 252 11.74 5.22 17.19
C THR A 252 11.90 5.36 15.67
N PRO A 253 12.63 4.46 14.98
CA PRO A 253 12.76 4.48 13.55
C PRO A 253 11.40 4.34 12.85
N VAL A 254 11.22 5.14 11.79
CA VAL A 254 9.99 5.12 10.98
C VAL A 254 10.29 4.69 9.55
N THR A 255 9.39 3.89 8.98
CA THR A 255 9.25 3.68 7.54
C THR A 255 7.92 4.28 7.13
N LEU A 256 7.95 5.25 6.23
CA LEU A 256 6.79 6.01 5.79
C LEU A 256 6.56 5.75 4.30
N GLU A 257 5.41 5.23 3.96
CA GLU A 257 4.89 5.11 2.59
C GLU A 257 3.71 6.07 2.47
N LEU A 258 3.87 7.11 1.65
CA LEU A 258 2.92 8.21 1.62
C LEU A 258 2.29 8.34 0.23
N GLY A 259 1.69 9.50 -0.05
CA GLY A 259 1.05 9.76 -1.33
C GLY A 259 2.02 9.72 -2.51
N GLY A 260 1.47 9.64 -3.71
CA GLY A 260 2.17 9.72 -4.98
C GLY A 260 1.37 10.53 -6.00
N ASN A 261 2.05 11.15 -6.95
CA ASN A 261 1.47 11.81 -8.09
C ASN A 261 2.19 11.32 -9.37
N ASP A 262 2.05 10.03 -9.63
CA ASP A 262 2.89 9.25 -10.52
C ASP A 262 2.72 9.66 -11.98
N ALA A 263 3.85 9.89 -12.66
CA ALA A 263 3.89 10.23 -14.07
C ALA A 263 4.04 8.98 -14.95
N ALA A 264 3.24 8.90 -16.01
CA ALA A 264 3.42 7.96 -17.11
C ALA A 264 3.90 8.73 -18.35
N LEU A 265 5.00 8.31 -18.95
CA LEU A 265 5.60 8.91 -20.12
C LEU A 265 5.40 7.99 -21.34
N VAL A 266 4.55 8.41 -22.29
CA VAL A 266 4.30 7.68 -23.55
C VAL A 266 5.17 8.30 -24.64
N LEU A 267 6.24 7.59 -25.02
CA LEU A 267 7.20 8.08 -25.99
C LEU A 267 6.68 7.91 -27.44
N ASP A 268 7.38 8.50 -28.42
CA ASP A 268 6.96 8.56 -29.81
C ASP A 268 6.95 7.21 -30.56
N ASP A 269 7.72 6.23 -30.05
CA ASP A 269 7.90 4.91 -30.64
C ASP A 269 7.02 3.80 -30.03
N VAL A 270 6.13 4.14 -29.08
CA VAL A 270 5.27 3.15 -28.43
C VAL A 270 4.34 2.45 -29.43
N GLU A 271 4.19 1.13 -29.32
CA GLU A 271 3.13 0.41 -30.01
C GLU A 271 1.83 0.56 -29.26
N LEU A 272 0.81 1.12 -29.93
CA LEU A 272 -0.51 1.35 -29.38
C LEU A 272 -1.48 0.30 -29.92
N ASN A 273 -2.11 -0.42 -29.01
CA ASN A 273 -3.16 -1.39 -29.29
C ASN A 273 -4.13 -1.48 -28.11
N GLU A 274 -5.18 -2.26 -28.22
CA GLU A 274 -6.21 -2.39 -27.19
C GLU A 274 -5.63 -2.88 -25.85
N GLU A 275 -4.69 -3.82 -25.86
CA GLU A 275 -4.04 -4.34 -24.64
C GLU A 275 -3.26 -3.23 -23.91
N VAL A 276 -2.59 -2.35 -24.63
CA VAL A 276 -1.85 -1.22 -24.06
C VAL A 276 -2.83 -0.24 -23.40
N PHE A 277 -3.94 0.09 -24.06
CA PHE A 277 -4.96 0.98 -23.47
C PHE A 277 -5.65 0.36 -22.28
N ASP A 278 -5.88 -0.95 -22.27
CA ASP A 278 -6.40 -1.67 -21.10
C ASP A 278 -5.41 -1.63 -19.92
N LYS A 279 -4.11 -1.81 -20.16
CA LYS A 279 -3.08 -1.64 -19.12
C LYS A 279 -3.05 -0.21 -18.58
N MET A 280 -3.19 0.81 -19.44
CA MET A 280 -3.29 2.20 -19.02
C MET A 280 -4.54 2.43 -18.18
N PHE A 281 -5.70 1.89 -18.60
CA PHE A 281 -6.95 1.99 -17.84
C PHE A 281 -6.81 1.42 -16.42
N TRP A 282 -6.34 0.19 -16.30
CA TRP A 282 -6.15 -0.42 -14.99
C TRP A 282 -5.05 0.26 -14.16
N GLY A 283 -4.03 0.81 -14.81
CA GLY A 283 -2.98 1.61 -14.16
C GLY A 283 -3.48 2.92 -13.58
N ALA A 284 -4.48 3.57 -14.22
CA ALA A 284 -5.05 4.83 -13.78
C ALA A 284 -6.28 4.65 -12.86
N PHE A 285 -7.20 3.75 -13.25
CA PHE A 285 -8.54 3.67 -12.67
C PHE A 285 -8.83 2.39 -11.87
N GLY A 286 -7.87 1.48 -11.74
CA GLY A 286 -7.98 0.36 -10.80
C GLY A 286 -8.33 0.87 -9.41
N SER A 287 -9.26 0.19 -8.71
CA SER A 287 -9.81 0.61 -7.41
C SER A 287 -10.33 2.07 -7.43
N SER A 288 -10.95 2.47 -8.54
CA SER A 288 -11.45 3.84 -8.78
C SER A 288 -10.35 4.90 -8.63
N GLY A 289 -9.11 4.59 -9.04
CA GLY A 289 -7.95 5.48 -8.95
C GLY A 289 -7.38 5.67 -7.53
N GLN A 290 -7.89 4.93 -6.55
CA GLN A 290 -7.53 5.07 -5.12
C GLN A 290 -6.28 4.28 -4.75
N ILE A 291 -5.22 4.39 -5.55
CA ILE A 291 -3.95 3.69 -5.33
C ILE A 291 -2.83 4.73 -5.26
N CYS A 292 -1.97 4.65 -4.25
CA CYS A 292 -0.82 5.56 -4.13
C CYS A 292 0.09 5.53 -5.36
N MET A 293 0.25 4.35 -5.98
CA MET A 293 1.02 4.09 -7.19
C MET A 293 0.14 3.99 -8.45
N ALA A 294 -1.04 4.63 -8.52
CA ALA A 294 -1.80 4.76 -9.75
C ALA A 294 -1.14 5.78 -10.68
N MET A 295 -1.34 5.60 -11.99
CA MET A 295 -1.04 6.63 -12.97
C MET A 295 -1.92 7.86 -12.70
N LYS A 296 -1.32 8.98 -12.34
CA LYS A 296 -2.01 10.23 -11.96
C LYS A 296 -1.74 11.38 -12.89
N ARG A 297 -0.69 11.29 -13.70
CA ARG A 297 -0.33 12.28 -14.74
C ARG A 297 0.13 11.54 -15.98
N LEU A 298 -0.61 11.65 -17.08
CA LEU A 298 -0.27 11.02 -18.35
C LEU A 298 0.37 12.05 -19.28
N TYR A 299 1.65 11.90 -19.55
CA TYR A 299 2.40 12.68 -20.51
C TYR A 299 2.57 11.89 -21.80
N VAL A 300 2.19 12.49 -22.94
CA VAL A 300 2.22 11.85 -24.25
C VAL A 300 3.04 12.67 -25.22
N HIS A 301 3.95 12.03 -25.96
CA HIS A 301 4.68 12.70 -27.03
C HIS A 301 3.70 13.30 -28.05
N GLU A 302 3.94 14.54 -28.49
CA GLU A 302 2.97 15.30 -29.30
C GLU A 302 2.54 14.57 -30.58
N SER A 303 3.45 13.78 -31.20
CA SER A 303 3.16 12.99 -32.40
C SER A 303 2.21 11.81 -32.18
N ARG A 304 1.99 11.39 -30.95
CA ARG A 304 1.14 10.24 -30.58
C ARG A 304 -0.10 10.67 -29.78
N TYR A 305 -0.22 11.98 -29.51
CA TYR A 305 -1.22 12.48 -28.55
C TYR A 305 -2.65 12.15 -28.96
N ASP A 306 -3.02 12.44 -30.20
CA ASP A 306 -4.40 12.24 -30.63
C ASP A 306 -4.76 10.74 -30.67
N GLU A 307 -3.84 9.88 -31.12
CA GLU A 307 -4.01 8.42 -31.09
C GLU A 307 -4.16 7.86 -29.66
N VAL A 308 -3.35 8.36 -28.71
CA VAL A 308 -3.46 7.96 -27.30
C VAL A 308 -4.77 8.46 -26.69
N VAL A 309 -5.15 9.71 -26.95
CA VAL A 309 -6.42 10.27 -26.45
C VAL A 309 -7.61 9.47 -26.97
N ASP A 310 -7.66 9.19 -28.25
CA ASP A 310 -8.79 8.46 -28.87
C ASP A 310 -8.86 7.01 -28.32
N GLY A 311 -7.74 6.27 -28.36
CA GLY A 311 -7.70 4.89 -27.92
C GLY A 311 -7.94 4.73 -26.41
N PHE A 312 -7.34 5.60 -25.61
CA PHE A 312 -7.52 5.56 -24.17
C PHE A 312 -8.93 6.00 -23.74
N THR A 313 -9.50 7.01 -24.40
CA THR A 313 -10.91 7.38 -24.20
C THR A 313 -11.83 6.22 -24.51
N ALA A 314 -11.62 5.52 -25.63
CA ALA A 314 -12.41 4.33 -25.98
C ALA A 314 -12.28 3.21 -24.92
N ALA A 315 -11.10 3.02 -24.32
CA ALA A 315 -10.92 2.10 -23.20
C ALA A 315 -11.72 2.54 -21.96
N CYS A 316 -11.69 3.84 -21.62
CA CYS A 316 -12.44 4.39 -20.49
C CYS A 316 -13.96 4.30 -20.69
N GLU A 317 -14.47 4.45 -21.93
CA GLU A 317 -15.91 4.30 -22.24
C GLU A 317 -16.43 2.87 -22.05
N ARG A 318 -15.55 1.86 -22.03
CA ARG A 318 -15.93 0.47 -21.71
C ARG A 318 -16.11 0.23 -20.21
N ALA A 319 -15.70 1.18 -19.35
CA ALA A 319 -15.86 1.04 -17.93
C ALA A 319 -17.34 0.94 -17.53
N VAL A 320 -17.65 0.00 -16.63
CA VAL A 320 -18.98 -0.17 -16.03
C VAL A 320 -18.91 0.27 -14.59
N VAL A 321 -19.55 1.40 -14.28
CA VAL A 321 -19.56 1.99 -12.93
C VAL A 321 -20.78 1.49 -12.16
N GLY A 322 -20.57 0.91 -10.98
CA GLY A 322 -21.69 0.34 -10.21
C GLY A 322 -21.27 -0.34 -8.92
N ASP A 323 -22.17 -1.16 -8.39
CA ASP A 323 -21.92 -1.98 -7.19
C ASP A 323 -20.80 -2.99 -7.45
N GLY A 324 -19.78 -2.99 -6.59
CA GLY A 324 -18.64 -3.91 -6.70
C GLY A 324 -19.00 -5.40 -6.58
N LEU A 325 -20.17 -5.73 -6.08
CA LEU A 325 -20.69 -7.12 -6.04
C LEU A 325 -21.29 -7.58 -7.37
N ASN A 326 -21.62 -6.67 -8.29
CA ASN A 326 -22.05 -7.03 -9.62
C ASN A 326 -20.82 -7.46 -10.45
N PRO A 327 -20.77 -8.68 -11.02
CA PRO A 327 -19.61 -9.18 -11.77
C PRO A 327 -19.29 -8.36 -13.04
N GLU A 328 -20.25 -7.64 -13.60
CA GLU A 328 -20.05 -6.76 -14.76
C GLU A 328 -19.39 -5.44 -14.39
N THR A 329 -19.39 -5.04 -13.11
CA THR A 329 -18.80 -3.80 -12.65
C THR A 329 -17.28 -3.84 -12.76
N THR A 330 -16.70 -2.85 -13.45
CA THR A 330 -15.25 -2.69 -13.58
C THR A 330 -14.72 -1.54 -12.72
N GLN A 331 -15.60 -0.67 -12.23
CA GLN A 331 -15.26 0.43 -11.34
C GLN A 331 -16.33 0.60 -10.25
N GLY A 332 -15.96 0.40 -9.01
CA GLY A 332 -16.80 0.64 -7.83
C GLY A 332 -16.87 2.11 -7.42
N PRO A 333 -17.52 2.43 -6.29
CA PRO A 333 -17.52 3.77 -5.71
C PRO A 333 -16.13 4.15 -5.16
N VAL A 334 -15.94 5.43 -4.90
CA VAL A 334 -14.91 5.94 -4.00
C VAL A 334 -15.26 5.52 -2.57
N ASN A 335 -14.27 5.22 -1.74
CA ASN A 335 -14.50 4.61 -0.42
C ASN A 335 -15.29 5.49 0.57
N ASN A 336 -15.13 6.80 0.50
CA ASN A 336 -15.77 7.69 1.47
C ASN A 336 -16.10 9.07 0.87
N ALA A 337 -17.07 9.75 1.48
CA ALA A 337 -17.56 11.06 1.02
C ALA A 337 -16.48 12.14 0.97
N LYS A 338 -15.53 12.14 1.92
CA LYS A 338 -14.43 13.12 1.94
C LYS A 338 -13.55 12.98 0.70
N GLN A 339 -13.21 11.76 0.33
CA GLN A 339 -12.37 11.48 -0.84
C GLN A 339 -13.13 11.77 -2.14
N LEU A 340 -14.42 11.42 -2.23
CA LEU A 340 -15.25 11.79 -3.37
C LEU A 340 -15.26 13.30 -3.57
N LYS A 341 -15.43 14.07 -2.49
CA LYS A 341 -15.41 15.53 -2.56
C LYS A 341 -14.09 16.09 -3.10
N VAL A 342 -12.95 15.55 -2.68
CA VAL A 342 -11.63 15.97 -3.18
C VAL A 342 -11.58 15.83 -4.71
N VAL A 343 -11.98 14.68 -5.23
CA VAL A 343 -11.93 14.41 -6.68
C VAL A 343 -12.91 15.28 -7.46
N THR A 344 -14.14 15.42 -6.97
CA THR A 344 -15.16 16.23 -7.63
C THR A 344 -14.81 17.72 -7.63
N ASP A 345 -14.19 18.24 -6.56
CA ASP A 345 -13.70 19.60 -6.48
C ASP A 345 -12.59 19.87 -7.51
N MET A 346 -11.64 18.95 -7.68
CA MET A 346 -10.57 19.06 -8.71
C MET A 346 -11.14 19.05 -10.14
N ILE A 347 -12.12 18.19 -10.40
CA ILE A 347 -12.82 18.14 -11.69
C ILE A 347 -13.58 19.45 -11.96
N ALA A 348 -14.28 19.97 -10.95
CA ALA A 348 -15.00 21.22 -11.03
C ALA A 348 -14.06 22.42 -11.26
N GLU A 349 -12.90 22.46 -10.58
CA GLU A 349 -11.87 23.48 -10.80
C GLU A 349 -11.37 23.44 -12.24
N ALA A 350 -11.04 22.25 -12.77
CA ALA A 350 -10.56 22.09 -14.14
C ALA A 350 -11.57 22.63 -15.16
N ARG A 351 -12.87 22.31 -15.00
CA ARG A 351 -13.95 22.85 -15.84
C ARG A 351 -14.08 24.38 -15.72
N ALA A 352 -14.05 24.91 -14.50
CA ALA A 352 -14.16 26.34 -14.25
C ALA A 352 -13.01 27.14 -14.87
N LYS A 353 -11.82 26.54 -14.98
CA LYS A 353 -10.66 27.12 -15.65
C LYS A 353 -10.62 26.86 -17.16
N GLY A 354 -11.67 26.28 -17.74
CA GLY A 354 -11.82 26.09 -19.19
C GLY A 354 -11.10 24.85 -19.74
N ALA A 355 -10.70 23.90 -18.90
CA ALA A 355 -10.14 22.63 -19.37
C ALA A 355 -11.21 21.78 -20.07
N ASP A 356 -10.80 21.03 -21.09
CA ASP A 356 -11.65 20.04 -21.76
C ASP A 356 -11.71 18.78 -20.87
N VAL A 357 -12.90 18.52 -20.30
CA VAL A 357 -13.13 17.47 -19.31
C VAL A 357 -14.19 16.51 -19.81
N LYS A 358 -13.82 15.25 -19.95
CA LYS A 358 -14.72 14.17 -20.37
C LYS A 358 -14.90 13.14 -19.27
N GLU A 359 -16.13 12.88 -18.86
CA GLU A 359 -16.52 11.73 -18.05
C GLU A 359 -16.84 10.55 -18.96
N CYS A 360 -16.23 9.40 -18.71
CA CYS A 360 -16.35 8.19 -19.51
C CYS A 360 -17.06 7.07 -18.73
N GLY A 361 -17.45 6.01 -19.43
CA GLY A 361 -18.01 4.82 -18.85
C GLY A 361 -19.54 4.80 -18.76
N GLN A 362 -20.04 3.60 -18.56
CA GLN A 362 -21.45 3.25 -18.55
C GLN A 362 -21.96 3.13 -17.12
N VAL A 363 -23.21 3.51 -16.88
CA VAL A 363 -23.92 3.37 -15.60
C VAL A 363 -25.19 2.57 -15.85
N PRO A 364 -25.15 1.23 -15.75
CA PRO A 364 -26.33 0.42 -15.99
C PRO A 364 -27.44 0.59 -14.93
N ASP A 365 -27.07 0.92 -13.69
CA ASP A 365 -28.00 1.18 -12.58
C ASP A 365 -27.95 2.66 -12.20
N GLU A 366 -28.72 3.46 -12.92
CA GLU A 366 -28.80 4.91 -12.70
C GLU A 366 -29.43 5.26 -11.36
N GLU A 367 -30.37 4.44 -10.85
CA GLU A 367 -31.01 4.65 -9.55
C GLU A 367 -29.98 4.51 -8.43
N LEU A 368 -29.13 3.48 -8.48
CA LEU A 368 -28.03 3.31 -7.53
C LEU A 368 -27.02 4.45 -7.63
N TYR A 369 -26.63 4.83 -8.85
CA TYR A 369 -25.64 5.88 -9.07
C TYR A 369 -26.10 7.24 -8.53
N GLN A 370 -27.38 7.60 -8.71
CA GLN A 370 -27.99 8.83 -8.20
C GLN A 370 -28.43 8.72 -6.74
N GLY A 371 -28.48 7.52 -6.18
CA GLY A 371 -29.00 7.21 -4.84
C GLY A 371 -28.09 7.63 -3.67
N GLY A 372 -27.06 8.42 -3.91
CA GLY A 372 -26.17 8.97 -2.88
C GLY A 372 -24.94 8.10 -2.57
N GLY A 373 -24.70 7.02 -3.33
CA GLY A 373 -23.44 6.27 -3.32
C GLY A 373 -22.26 7.16 -3.75
N TYR A 374 -21.05 6.80 -3.31
CA TYR A 374 -19.87 7.63 -3.56
C TYR A 374 -19.26 7.38 -4.95
N PHE A 375 -20.08 7.45 -5.99
CA PHE A 375 -19.68 7.18 -7.35
C PHE A 375 -19.11 8.41 -8.07
N GLN A 376 -18.06 8.19 -8.87
CA GLN A 376 -17.53 9.12 -9.85
C GLN A 376 -17.08 8.32 -11.07
N LYS A 377 -17.48 8.72 -12.26
CA LYS A 377 -17.02 8.11 -13.52
C LYS A 377 -15.52 8.35 -13.76
N PRO A 378 -14.82 7.46 -14.49
CA PRO A 378 -13.50 7.79 -15.03
C PRO A 378 -13.55 9.14 -15.74
N THR A 379 -12.70 10.06 -15.33
CA THR A 379 -12.73 11.45 -15.83
C THR A 379 -11.37 11.81 -16.42
N LEU A 380 -11.34 12.19 -17.70
CA LEU A 380 -10.15 12.62 -18.42
C LEU A 380 -10.14 14.13 -18.54
N VAL A 381 -8.98 14.76 -18.31
CA VAL A 381 -8.76 16.20 -18.50
C VAL A 381 -7.72 16.36 -19.60
N TYR A 382 -8.18 16.71 -20.81
CA TYR A 382 -7.34 16.80 -21.98
C TYR A 382 -6.55 18.11 -22.03
N ASN A 383 -5.32 18.06 -22.58
CA ASN A 383 -4.40 19.21 -22.66
C ASN A 383 -4.36 19.99 -21.33
N ALA A 384 -4.29 19.26 -20.23
CA ALA A 384 -4.39 19.84 -18.89
C ALA A 384 -3.29 20.88 -18.66
N ASP A 385 -3.70 22.07 -18.16
CA ASP A 385 -2.75 23.10 -17.75
C ASP A 385 -1.97 22.61 -16.51
N PRO A 386 -0.64 22.74 -16.50
CA PRO A 386 0.18 22.28 -15.37
C PRO A 386 -0.13 22.92 -14.02
N SER A 387 -0.86 24.04 -13.98
CA SER A 387 -1.26 24.74 -12.75
C SER A 387 -2.55 24.20 -12.10
N LEU A 388 -3.28 23.32 -12.78
CA LEU A 388 -4.51 22.74 -12.25
C LEU A 388 -4.21 21.84 -11.05
N SER A 389 -5.11 21.85 -10.05
CA SER A 389 -4.97 20.97 -8.87
C SER A 389 -4.93 19.49 -9.25
N VAL A 390 -5.70 19.08 -10.28
CA VAL A 390 -5.70 17.71 -10.82
C VAL A 390 -4.33 17.28 -11.38
N VAL A 391 -3.42 18.22 -11.71
CA VAL A 391 -2.04 17.95 -12.15
C VAL A 391 -1.06 18.06 -10.97
N ARG A 392 -1.26 19.04 -10.08
CA ARG A 392 -0.29 19.37 -9.00
C ARG A 392 -0.44 18.51 -7.77
N GLU A 393 -1.66 18.08 -7.45
CA GLU A 393 -2.00 17.37 -6.22
C GLU A 393 -2.39 15.92 -6.50
N GLU A 394 -2.29 15.07 -5.50
CA GLU A 394 -2.75 13.69 -5.57
C GLU A 394 -4.27 13.61 -5.57
N GLN A 395 -4.89 13.18 -6.69
CA GLN A 395 -6.35 13.06 -6.82
C GLN A 395 -6.90 11.95 -5.93
N PHE A 396 -6.19 10.82 -5.88
CA PHE A 396 -6.57 9.60 -5.19
C PHE A 396 -8.00 9.14 -5.51
N GLY A 397 -8.35 9.24 -6.80
CA GLY A 397 -9.68 8.94 -7.32
C GLY A 397 -9.70 8.97 -8.86
N PRO A 398 -10.85 8.73 -9.50
CA PRO A 398 -10.94 8.48 -10.94
C PRO A 398 -10.89 9.76 -11.80
N ALA A 399 -9.81 10.54 -11.68
CA ALA A 399 -9.54 11.69 -12.52
C ALA A 399 -8.09 11.64 -13.04
N LEU A 400 -7.88 11.82 -14.35
CA LEU A 400 -6.56 11.76 -14.98
C LEU A 400 -6.34 12.91 -15.94
N PRO A 401 -5.36 13.79 -15.68
CA PRO A 401 -4.89 14.81 -16.62
C PRO A 401 -3.96 14.19 -17.68
N ILE A 402 -4.13 14.63 -18.95
CA ILE A 402 -3.34 14.21 -20.10
C ILE A 402 -2.65 15.45 -20.70
N MET A 403 -1.33 15.42 -20.79
CA MET A 403 -0.49 16.52 -21.25
C MET A 403 0.42 16.09 -22.40
N LYS A 404 0.87 17.07 -23.20
CA LYS A 404 1.81 16.85 -24.29
C LYS A 404 3.23 17.17 -23.89
N PHE A 405 4.20 16.50 -24.52
CA PHE A 405 5.61 16.89 -24.51
C PHE A 405 6.23 16.67 -25.91
N LYS A 406 7.41 17.26 -26.16
CA LYS A 406 8.10 17.18 -27.44
C LYS A 406 9.40 16.39 -27.40
N THR A 407 10.07 16.38 -26.26
CA THR A 407 11.37 15.70 -26.10
C THR A 407 11.40 14.92 -24.80
N ASP A 408 12.25 13.87 -24.73
CA ASP A 408 12.45 13.11 -23.52
C ASP A 408 12.87 14.00 -22.33
N ALA A 409 13.68 15.03 -22.60
CA ALA A 409 14.09 15.98 -21.58
C ALA A 409 12.93 16.79 -20.99
N GLU A 410 11.97 17.22 -21.81
CA GLU A 410 10.73 17.87 -21.35
C GLU A 410 9.88 16.91 -20.53
N ALA A 411 9.72 15.65 -21.00
CA ALA A 411 8.96 14.64 -20.29
C ALA A 411 9.54 14.34 -18.91
N ILE A 412 10.86 14.16 -18.82
CA ILE A 412 11.59 13.93 -17.57
C ILE A 412 11.44 15.14 -16.61
N ALA A 413 11.61 16.36 -17.14
CA ALA A 413 11.46 17.57 -16.34
C ALA A 413 10.04 17.69 -15.77
N ALA A 414 9.01 17.44 -16.60
CA ALA A 414 7.61 17.46 -16.18
C ALA A 414 7.27 16.36 -15.18
N ALA A 415 7.81 15.14 -15.37
CA ALA A 415 7.65 14.06 -14.39
C ALA A 415 8.21 14.43 -13.03
N ASN A 416 9.39 15.07 -13.00
CA ASN A 416 10.10 15.46 -11.79
C ASN A 416 9.56 16.74 -11.13
N ASP A 417 8.76 17.56 -11.84
CA ASP A 417 8.09 18.74 -11.30
C ASP A 417 6.88 18.37 -10.43
N SER A 418 7.17 17.73 -9.32
CA SER A 418 6.22 17.30 -8.30
C SER A 418 6.88 17.21 -6.95
N GLU A 419 6.12 17.45 -5.89
CA GLU A 419 6.55 17.18 -4.51
C GLU A 419 6.66 15.68 -4.21
N PHE A 420 6.07 14.84 -5.05
CA PHE A 420 6.03 13.38 -4.92
C PHE A 420 7.09 12.70 -5.79
N GLY A 421 7.39 11.46 -5.46
CA GLY A 421 8.30 10.61 -6.21
C GLY A 421 8.11 9.14 -5.82
N LEU A 422 6.86 8.63 -5.88
CA LEU A 422 6.57 7.24 -5.52
C LEU A 422 6.87 6.30 -6.67
N CYS A 423 6.08 6.36 -7.73
CA CYS A 423 6.30 5.56 -8.93
C CYS A 423 6.26 6.41 -10.19
N SER A 424 6.63 5.77 -11.30
CA SER A 424 6.50 6.30 -12.66
C SER A 424 6.37 5.14 -13.65
N SER A 425 6.03 5.45 -14.90
CA SER A 425 6.15 4.47 -15.98
C SER A 425 6.66 5.12 -17.27
N VAL A 426 7.38 4.31 -18.07
CA VAL A 426 7.89 4.68 -19.39
C VAL A 426 7.37 3.67 -20.41
N TRP A 427 6.74 4.17 -21.45
CA TRP A 427 6.09 3.39 -22.51
C TRP A 427 6.82 3.62 -23.82
N THR A 428 7.53 2.63 -24.33
CA THR A 428 8.39 2.68 -25.53
C THR A 428 8.70 1.28 -26.00
N GLN A 429 9.11 1.14 -27.25
CA GLN A 429 9.63 -0.11 -27.82
C GLN A 429 11.13 -0.28 -27.62
N ASP A 430 11.86 0.78 -27.30
CA ASP A 430 13.30 0.78 -27.10
C ASP A 430 13.69 0.51 -25.63
N PRO A 431 14.19 -0.67 -25.29
CA PRO A 431 14.53 -1.02 -23.90
C PRO A 431 15.70 -0.20 -23.34
N GLU A 432 16.66 0.23 -24.16
CA GLU A 432 17.80 1.04 -23.72
C GLU A 432 17.34 2.47 -23.42
N ARG A 433 16.51 3.05 -24.26
CA ARG A 433 15.85 4.35 -24.04
C ARG A 433 14.97 4.30 -22.80
N ALA A 434 14.16 3.23 -22.63
CA ALA A 434 13.32 3.03 -21.45
C ALA A 434 14.13 3.12 -20.15
N VAL A 435 15.24 2.39 -20.05
CA VAL A 435 16.12 2.39 -18.87
C VAL A 435 16.81 3.75 -18.69
N THR A 436 17.26 4.37 -19.80
CA THR A 436 17.93 5.68 -19.78
C THR A 436 17.01 6.79 -19.28
N VAL A 437 15.78 6.83 -19.73
CA VAL A 437 14.74 7.78 -19.27
C VAL A 437 14.40 7.50 -17.80
N SER A 438 14.14 6.24 -17.44
CA SER A 438 13.76 5.85 -16.09
C SER A 438 14.78 6.26 -15.03
N LYS A 439 16.08 6.14 -15.31
CA LYS A 439 17.16 6.53 -14.37
C LYS A 439 17.21 8.03 -14.07
N GLN A 440 16.54 8.86 -14.85
CA GLN A 440 16.49 10.31 -14.66
C GLN A 440 15.20 10.79 -13.97
N ILE A 441 14.24 9.87 -13.75
CA ILE A 441 13.00 10.18 -13.03
C ILE A 441 13.24 10.00 -11.52
N GLU A 442 12.87 10.99 -10.73
CA GLU A 442 12.96 10.99 -9.27
C GLU A 442 11.78 10.22 -8.66
N ALA A 443 11.73 8.91 -8.93
CA ALA A 443 10.73 7.99 -8.39
C ALA A 443 11.40 6.75 -7.81
N GLY A 444 10.80 6.19 -6.76
CA GLY A 444 11.34 5.00 -6.09
C GLY A 444 11.13 3.71 -6.88
N TYR A 445 10.16 3.70 -7.80
CA TYR A 445 9.88 2.55 -8.66
C TYR A 445 9.42 3.02 -10.05
N THR A 446 9.99 2.46 -11.12
CA THR A 446 9.58 2.76 -12.49
C THR A 446 9.16 1.47 -13.21
N TYR A 447 7.98 1.50 -13.80
CA TYR A 447 7.45 0.42 -14.63
C TYR A 447 7.77 0.66 -16.10
N LEU A 448 8.01 -0.40 -16.87
CA LEU A 448 8.17 -0.34 -18.32
C LEU A 448 6.96 -1.00 -18.99
N ASN A 449 6.29 -0.28 -19.88
CA ASN A 449 5.12 -0.74 -20.64
C ASN A 449 3.99 -1.33 -19.77
N GLY A 450 3.79 -0.72 -18.62
CA GLY A 450 2.76 -1.05 -17.63
C GLY A 450 2.74 -0.02 -16.53
N HIS A 451 1.74 -0.05 -15.64
CA HIS A 451 1.66 0.82 -14.46
C HIS A 451 0.87 0.15 -13.34
N GLY A 452 1.32 0.34 -12.10
CA GLY A 452 0.57 -0.06 -10.91
C GLY A 452 0.75 -1.52 -10.46
N PRO A 453 -0.17 -2.02 -9.60
CA PRO A 453 0.04 -3.25 -8.82
C PRO A 453 0.05 -4.54 -9.63
N THR A 454 -0.46 -4.53 -10.86
CA THR A 454 -0.51 -5.73 -11.72
C THR A 454 0.84 -6.07 -12.34
N VAL A 455 1.74 -5.11 -12.46
CA VAL A 455 3.08 -5.23 -13.04
C VAL A 455 4.20 -5.02 -12.03
N GLN A 456 3.88 -4.94 -10.73
CA GLN A 456 4.87 -4.77 -9.67
C GLN A 456 5.55 -6.09 -9.31
N ASP A 457 6.87 -6.15 -9.43
CA ASP A 457 7.67 -7.24 -8.89
C ASP A 457 7.89 -7.06 -7.37
N GLY A 458 7.44 -8.04 -6.60
CA GLY A 458 7.57 -8.03 -5.14
C GLY A 458 8.98 -8.30 -4.62
N GLN A 459 9.92 -8.68 -5.47
CA GLN A 459 11.32 -8.87 -5.09
C GLN A 459 12.08 -7.53 -5.01
N GLY A 460 11.63 -6.53 -5.77
CA GLY A 460 12.18 -5.19 -5.70
C GLY A 460 11.76 -4.45 -4.43
N PRO A 461 12.66 -3.64 -3.82
CA PRO A 461 12.27 -2.74 -2.74
C PRO A 461 11.29 -1.69 -3.26
N PHE A 462 10.29 -1.36 -2.44
CA PHE A 462 9.27 -0.38 -2.76
C PHE A 462 9.29 0.78 -1.77
N GLY A 463 9.22 2.01 -2.27
CA GLY A 463 9.17 3.23 -1.47
C GLY A 463 9.54 4.45 -2.29
N GLY A 464 9.17 5.63 -1.80
CA GLY A 464 9.26 6.89 -2.53
C GLY A 464 10.51 7.71 -2.25
N PHE A 465 10.68 8.72 -3.10
CA PHE A 465 11.51 9.90 -2.88
C PHE A 465 10.64 11.10 -2.45
N LYS A 466 11.26 12.22 -2.11
CA LYS A 466 10.59 13.48 -1.77
C LYS A 466 9.51 13.27 -0.69
N GLN A 467 8.31 13.81 -0.89
CA GLN A 467 7.18 13.69 0.06
C GLN A 467 6.49 12.31 0.03
N SER A 468 6.89 11.42 -0.87
CA SER A 468 6.28 10.07 -0.98
C SER A 468 6.79 9.10 0.08
N GLY A 469 7.82 9.44 0.85
CA GLY A 469 8.14 8.66 2.03
C GLY A 469 9.61 8.49 2.36
N ILE A 470 9.86 7.64 3.38
CA ILE A 470 11.18 7.34 3.94
C ILE A 470 11.28 5.84 4.17
N GLY A 471 12.43 5.24 3.84
CA GLY A 471 12.64 3.81 3.97
C GLY A 471 12.10 3.02 2.77
N ARG A 472 12.09 1.70 2.90
CA ARG A 472 11.59 0.78 1.85
C ARG A 472 10.78 -0.33 2.49
N ASN A 473 9.72 -0.72 1.79
CA ASN A 473 8.99 -1.96 2.02
C ASN A 473 9.34 -2.97 0.92
N MET A 474 8.85 -4.18 1.02
CA MET A 474 9.06 -5.24 0.05
C MET A 474 10.53 -5.60 -0.19
N GLY A 475 10.77 -6.65 -0.97
CA GLY A 475 12.11 -7.14 -1.21
C GLY A 475 12.87 -7.51 0.07
N TYR A 476 14.14 -7.80 -0.07
CA TYR A 476 15.02 -8.06 1.07
C TYR A 476 15.28 -6.81 1.92
N GLU A 477 15.35 -5.64 1.29
CA GLU A 477 15.52 -4.35 2.00
C GLU A 477 14.35 -4.04 2.94
N GLY A 478 13.12 -4.43 2.55
CA GLY A 478 11.95 -4.32 3.43
C GLY A 478 12.09 -5.11 4.72
N VAL A 479 12.76 -6.28 4.68
CA VAL A 479 13.08 -7.05 5.89
C VAL A 479 14.16 -6.34 6.71
N LEU A 480 15.20 -5.80 6.06
CA LEU A 480 16.29 -5.10 6.75
C LEU A 480 15.81 -3.86 7.50
N ASN A 481 14.78 -3.16 7.04
CA ASN A 481 14.20 -2.01 7.74
C ASN A 481 13.64 -2.34 9.13
N PHE A 482 13.27 -3.59 9.35
CA PHE A 482 12.84 -4.09 10.65
C PHE A 482 13.99 -4.61 11.53
N THR A 483 15.25 -4.44 11.11
CA THR A 483 16.44 -4.86 11.86
C THR A 483 17.34 -3.68 12.18
N GLY A 484 18.20 -3.86 13.19
CA GLY A 484 19.39 -3.04 13.43
C GLY A 484 20.64 -3.85 13.06
N SER A 485 21.64 -3.18 12.46
CA SER A 485 22.96 -3.78 12.28
C SER A 485 23.74 -3.74 13.59
N HIS A 486 24.45 -4.84 13.90
CA HIS A 486 25.37 -4.92 15.02
C HIS A 486 26.72 -5.38 14.51
N SER A 487 27.73 -4.55 14.67
CA SER A 487 29.11 -4.84 14.26
C SER A 487 29.92 -5.40 15.42
N ILE A 488 30.59 -6.53 15.19
CA ILE A 488 31.43 -7.22 16.15
C ILE A 488 32.83 -7.28 15.55
N SER A 489 33.79 -6.55 16.09
CA SER A 489 35.16 -6.47 15.59
C SER A 489 36.14 -7.16 16.54
N ALA A 490 37.13 -7.85 15.97
CA ALA A 490 38.18 -8.52 16.73
C ALA A 490 39.55 -8.45 16.00
N PRO A 491 40.67 -8.61 16.73
CA PRO A 491 41.99 -8.74 16.12
C PRO A 491 42.04 -9.87 15.08
N LEU A 492 42.93 -9.74 14.10
CA LEU A 492 43.14 -10.78 13.08
C LEU A 492 43.42 -12.13 13.72
N GLY A 493 42.80 -13.18 13.17
CA GLY A 493 42.95 -14.55 13.64
C GLY A 493 42.10 -14.91 14.87
N PHE A 494 41.35 -13.95 15.45
CA PHE A 494 40.40 -14.24 16.55
C PHE A 494 39.04 -14.73 16.04
N LEU A 495 38.53 -14.15 14.95
CA LEU A 495 37.36 -14.61 14.27
C LEU A 495 37.77 -15.38 13.02
N ASN A 496 37.22 -16.57 12.87
CA ASN A 496 37.37 -17.34 11.63
C ASN A 496 36.39 -16.81 10.58
N GLU A 497 36.82 -16.80 9.32
CA GLU A 497 35.94 -16.55 8.19
C GLU A 497 34.90 -17.68 8.14
N PRO A 498 33.61 -17.39 8.03
CA PRO A 498 32.53 -18.39 8.06
C PRO A 498 32.52 -19.31 6.85
#